data_f278f2f400c9985c65c0b36139d13a3a
#
_entry.id   f278f2f400c9985c65c0b36139d13a3a
#
_cell.length_a   1.000
_cell.length_b   1.000
_cell.length_c   1.000
_cell.angle_alpha   90.00
_cell.angle_beta   90.00
_cell.angle_gamma   90.00
#
_symmetry.space_group_name_H-M   'P 1'
#
loop_
_entity.id
_entity.type
_entity.pdbx_description
1 polymer ?
#
loop_
_entity_poly.entity_id
_entity_poly.type
_entity_poly.pdbx_seq_one_letter_code
_entity_poly.pdbx_strand_id
1 'polypeptide(L)'
;MSSDYNMVSVCMITYNHEAYIAQAIEGVLMQKTNFRFELVIGEDCSTDSTRRICERYADRYPDIINLLPSEKNLGMMPNANRTTDACKGKYIALCEGDDYWTDPLKLQKQVDFLERNKKFSGVFHNVLIINENLPDKIDSTTVRAGIYNQKEIYLNNVVPTLSLVFCNKVSI
;
A
#
# COMPACT_ATOMS: atom_id res chain seq x y z
N MET A 1 24.23 13.52 -4.81
CA MET A 1 24.30 12.50 -3.73
C MET A 1 22.98 11.73 -3.76
N SER A 2 22.96 10.54 -4.34
CA SER A 2 21.80 9.65 -4.25
C SER A 2 21.75 9.15 -2.80
N SER A 3 20.76 9.59 -2.03
CA SER A 3 20.52 8.98 -0.72
C SER A 3 20.14 7.52 -0.93
N ASP A 4 20.88 6.58 -0.35
CA ASP A 4 20.57 5.13 -0.34
C ASP A 4 19.29 4.79 0.45
N TYR A 5 18.41 5.72 0.57
CA TYR A 5 17.23 5.71 1.42
C TYR A 5 15.95 5.67 0.59
N ASN A 6 15.07 4.73 0.87
CA ASN A 6 13.75 4.67 0.24
C ASN A 6 12.87 5.83 0.73
N MET A 7 12.30 6.59 -0.22
CA MET A 7 11.36 7.66 0.10
C MET A 7 10.01 7.08 0.55
N VAL A 8 9.58 5.98 -0.07
CA VAL A 8 8.29 5.33 0.21
C VAL A 8 8.51 3.85 0.48
N SER A 9 7.88 3.33 1.52
CA SER A 9 7.61 1.90 1.68
C SER A 9 6.13 1.65 1.35
N VAL A 10 5.87 0.79 0.37
CA VAL A 10 4.52 0.28 0.14
C VAL A 10 4.32 -0.90 1.09
N CYS A 11 3.35 -0.78 1.99
CA CYS A 11 2.98 -1.81 2.96
C CYS A 11 1.83 -2.64 2.37
N MET A 12 2.09 -3.92 2.12
CA MET A 12 1.12 -4.86 1.55
C MET A 12 0.93 -6.04 2.48
N ILE A 13 -0.27 -6.19 3.05
CA ILE A 13 -0.66 -7.41 3.78
C ILE A 13 -1.49 -8.30 2.87
N THR A 14 -1.34 -9.62 3.01
CA THR A 14 -2.08 -10.58 2.19
C THR A 14 -2.28 -11.92 2.90
N TYR A 15 -3.44 -12.54 2.65
CA TYR A 15 -3.77 -13.89 3.10
C TYR A 15 -4.83 -14.50 2.19
N ASN A 16 -4.50 -15.62 1.49
CA ASN A 16 -5.38 -16.33 0.57
C ASN A 16 -5.92 -15.42 -0.58
N HIS A 17 -5.02 -14.68 -1.20
CA HIS A 17 -5.32 -13.78 -2.32
C HIS A 17 -4.69 -14.24 -3.64
N GLU A 18 -4.60 -15.57 -3.90
CA GLU A 18 -3.93 -16.09 -5.11
C GLU A 18 -4.48 -15.54 -6.42
N ALA A 19 -5.78 -15.17 -6.45
CA ALA A 19 -6.43 -14.60 -7.62
C ALA A 19 -6.03 -13.13 -7.89
N TYR A 20 -5.58 -12.39 -6.88
CA TYR A 20 -5.42 -10.92 -6.93
C TYR A 20 -3.98 -10.47 -6.74
N ILE A 21 -3.21 -11.16 -5.91
CA ILE A 21 -1.90 -10.72 -5.41
C ILE A 21 -0.91 -10.37 -6.54
N ALA A 22 -0.96 -11.06 -7.67
CA ALA A 22 -0.11 -10.74 -8.82
C ALA A 22 -0.42 -9.34 -9.37
N GLN A 23 -1.70 -9.02 -9.54
CA GLN A 23 -2.15 -7.71 -10.01
C GLN A 23 -1.83 -6.60 -9.01
N ALA A 24 -1.97 -6.87 -7.70
CA ALA A 24 -1.59 -5.94 -6.65
C ALA A 24 -0.10 -5.57 -6.73
N ILE A 25 0.78 -6.58 -6.82
CA ILE A 25 2.23 -6.37 -6.94
C ILE A 25 2.58 -5.61 -8.23
N GLU A 26 1.99 -5.96 -9.37
CA GLU A 26 2.22 -5.28 -10.64
C GLU A 26 1.78 -3.82 -10.61
N GLY A 27 0.66 -3.51 -9.94
CA GLY A 27 0.21 -2.15 -9.70
C GLY A 27 1.22 -1.28 -8.93
N VAL A 28 1.99 -1.90 -8.03
CA VAL A 28 3.10 -1.23 -7.34
C VAL A 28 4.33 -1.13 -8.23
N LEU A 29 4.72 -2.21 -8.91
CA LEU A 29 5.92 -2.25 -9.73
C LEU A 29 5.87 -1.31 -10.95
N MET A 30 4.67 -1.00 -11.46
CA MET A 30 4.50 -0.06 -12.57
C MET A 30 4.73 1.41 -12.18
N GLN A 31 4.88 1.74 -10.89
CA GLN A 31 5.00 3.12 -10.43
C GLN A 31 6.25 3.81 -11.00
N LYS A 32 6.05 5.03 -11.51
CA LYS A 32 7.10 5.88 -12.08
C LYS A 32 7.38 7.03 -11.11
N THR A 33 8.55 7.01 -10.50
CA THR A 33 8.95 7.99 -9.49
C THR A 33 10.36 8.51 -9.76
N ASN A 34 10.65 9.73 -9.30
CA ASN A 34 12.00 10.30 -9.29
C ASN A 34 12.74 10.01 -7.96
N PHE A 35 12.19 9.13 -7.14
CA PHE A 35 12.75 8.67 -5.87
C PHE A 35 12.68 7.14 -5.80
N ARG A 36 13.44 6.54 -4.87
CA ARG A 36 13.39 5.09 -4.61
C ARG A 36 12.20 4.75 -3.74
N PHE A 37 11.60 3.61 -4.01
CA PHE A 37 10.58 2.99 -3.14
C PHE A 37 10.86 1.49 -2.98
N GLU A 38 10.28 0.91 -1.95
CA GLU A 38 10.26 -0.53 -1.69
C GLU A 38 8.82 -1.03 -1.56
N LEU A 39 8.61 -2.32 -1.75
CA LEU A 39 7.38 -3.03 -1.46
C LEU A 39 7.64 -4.04 -0.35
N VAL A 40 7.08 -3.81 0.83
CA VAL A 40 7.16 -4.72 1.98
C VAL A 40 5.89 -5.56 2.00
N ILE A 41 6.04 -6.89 1.82
CA ILE A 41 4.93 -7.83 1.78
C ILE A 41 4.89 -8.64 3.07
N GLY A 42 3.82 -8.47 3.85
CA GLY A 42 3.44 -9.30 4.98
C GLY A 42 2.44 -10.37 4.53
N GLU A 43 2.95 -11.47 4.02
CA GLU A 43 2.15 -12.64 3.67
C GLU A 43 1.92 -13.48 4.94
N ASP A 44 0.67 -13.82 5.25
CA ASP A 44 0.27 -14.36 6.56
C ASP A 44 0.05 -15.87 6.56
N CYS A 45 0.99 -16.63 5.97
CA CYS A 45 0.96 -18.10 5.90
C CYS A 45 -0.29 -18.63 5.20
N SER A 46 -0.50 -18.16 3.96
CA SER A 46 -1.62 -18.56 3.10
C SER A 46 -1.64 -20.06 2.83
N THR A 47 -2.83 -20.60 2.69
CA THR A 47 -3.07 -22.01 2.35
C THR A 47 -3.24 -22.28 0.86
N ASP A 48 -3.35 -21.21 0.07
CA ASP A 48 -3.44 -21.21 -1.39
C ASP A 48 -2.07 -20.91 -2.04
N SER A 49 -2.05 -20.50 -3.30
CA SER A 49 -0.80 -20.17 -4.03
C SER A 49 -0.25 -18.78 -3.75
N THR A 50 -0.85 -17.98 -2.86
CA THR A 50 -0.44 -16.58 -2.59
C THR A 50 1.04 -16.48 -2.24
N ARG A 51 1.52 -17.30 -1.28
CA ARG A 51 2.93 -17.30 -0.86
C ARG A 51 3.88 -17.56 -2.03
N ARG A 52 3.61 -18.59 -2.83
CA ARG A 52 4.44 -18.96 -3.99
C ARG A 52 4.47 -17.85 -5.05
N ILE A 53 3.37 -17.11 -5.22
CA ILE A 53 3.34 -15.97 -6.14
C ILE A 53 4.23 -14.85 -5.61
N CYS A 54 4.11 -14.48 -4.33
CA CYS A 54 4.95 -13.47 -3.70
C CYS A 54 6.45 -13.80 -3.81
N GLU A 55 6.84 -15.06 -3.56
CA GLU A 55 8.24 -15.52 -3.67
C GLU A 55 8.80 -15.31 -5.09
N ARG A 56 8.04 -15.71 -6.13
CA ARG A 56 8.47 -15.50 -7.52
C ARG A 56 8.69 -14.02 -7.87
N TYR A 57 7.86 -13.12 -7.34
CA TYR A 57 8.06 -11.69 -7.55
C TYR A 57 9.24 -11.16 -6.75
N ALA A 58 9.44 -11.60 -5.50
CA ALA A 58 10.59 -11.22 -4.69
C ALA A 58 11.91 -11.67 -5.31
N ASP A 59 11.98 -12.89 -5.85
CA ASP A 59 13.16 -13.39 -6.56
C ASP A 59 13.46 -12.59 -7.83
N ARG A 60 12.42 -12.12 -8.53
CA ARG A 60 12.57 -11.34 -9.75
C ARG A 60 12.93 -9.87 -9.50
N TYR A 61 12.51 -9.31 -8.38
CA TYR A 61 12.69 -7.90 -8.02
C TYR A 61 13.28 -7.72 -6.62
N PRO A 62 14.45 -8.32 -6.33
CA PRO A 62 15.03 -8.34 -4.98
C PRO A 62 15.43 -6.96 -4.46
N ASP A 63 15.66 -5.99 -5.36
CA ASP A 63 16.00 -4.61 -4.99
C ASP A 63 14.78 -3.77 -4.61
N ILE A 64 13.57 -4.26 -4.87
CA ILE A 64 12.32 -3.53 -4.63
C ILE A 64 11.46 -4.26 -3.59
N ILE A 65 11.35 -5.59 -3.67
CA ILE A 65 10.42 -6.39 -2.86
C ILE A 65 11.12 -6.97 -1.65
N ASN A 66 10.61 -6.65 -0.47
CA ASN A 66 10.97 -7.25 0.81
C ASN A 66 9.82 -8.14 1.29
N LEU A 67 9.90 -9.45 0.98
CA LEU A 67 8.92 -10.43 1.43
C LEU A 67 9.28 -10.91 2.84
N LEU A 68 8.42 -10.64 3.81
CA LEU A 68 8.67 -11.02 5.21
C LEU A 68 8.56 -12.54 5.42
N PRO A 69 9.33 -13.10 6.37
CA PRO A 69 9.19 -14.50 6.78
C PRO A 69 7.76 -14.79 7.25
N SER A 70 7.27 -16.01 6.97
CA SER A 70 5.95 -16.46 7.36
C SER A 70 6.00 -17.91 7.84
N GLU A 71 5.96 -18.13 9.15
CA GLU A 71 6.02 -19.46 9.78
C GLU A 71 4.64 -19.96 10.20
N LYS A 72 3.73 -19.04 10.49
CA LYS A 72 2.36 -19.31 10.92
C LYS A 72 1.44 -18.13 10.61
N ASN A 73 0.16 -18.40 10.47
CA ASN A 73 -0.84 -17.34 10.39
C ASN A 73 -0.92 -16.59 11.73
N LEU A 74 -0.72 -15.27 11.67
CA LEU A 74 -0.74 -14.38 12.82
C LEU A 74 -2.08 -13.67 12.99
N GLY A 75 -2.87 -13.61 11.91
CA GLY A 75 -4.07 -12.79 11.80
C GLY A 75 -3.76 -11.38 11.31
N MET A 76 -4.80 -10.72 10.79
CA MET A 76 -4.71 -9.45 10.08
C MET A 76 -3.94 -8.36 10.84
N MET A 77 -4.32 -8.08 12.08
CA MET A 77 -3.72 -6.97 12.85
C MET A 77 -2.24 -7.19 13.23
N PRO A 78 -1.84 -8.36 13.78
CA PRO A 78 -0.43 -8.64 14.02
C PRO A 78 0.39 -8.66 12.74
N ASN A 79 -0.15 -9.16 11.63
CA ASN A 79 0.50 -9.14 10.33
C ASN A 79 0.67 -7.70 9.81
N ALA A 80 -0.34 -6.84 9.93
CA ALA A 80 -0.27 -5.44 9.56
C ALA A 80 0.81 -4.70 10.38
N ASN A 81 0.86 -4.93 11.69
CA ASN A 81 1.84 -4.29 12.56
C ASN A 81 3.27 -4.66 12.17
N ARG A 82 3.59 -5.97 12.05
CA ARG A 82 4.95 -6.40 11.67
C ARG A 82 5.37 -5.90 10.29
N THR A 83 4.41 -5.81 9.34
CA THR A 83 4.67 -5.31 7.99
C THR A 83 4.96 -3.81 8.01
N THR A 84 4.17 -3.05 8.77
CA THR A 84 4.39 -1.62 8.97
C THR A 84 5.73 -1.35 9.68
N ASP A 85 6.07 -2.12 10.70
CA ASP A 85 7.35 -2.00 11.44
C ASP A 85 8.56 -2.28 10.54
N ALA A 86 8.41 -3.12 9.52
CA ALA A 86 9.45 -3.40 8.55
C ALA A 86 9.62 -2.29 7.50
N CYS A 87 8.66 -1.37 7.36
CA CYS A 87 8.71 -0.23 6.45
C CYS A 87 9.73 0.81 6.90
N LYS A 88 10.72 1.14 6.06
CA LYS A 88 11.82 2.08 6.38
C LYS A 88 11.71 3.41 5.65
N GLY A 89 10.79 3.55 4.71
CA GLY A 89 10.57 4.77 3.95
C GLY A 89 10.11 5.93 4.82
N LYS A 90 10.37 7.14 4.36
CA LYS A 90 9.87 8.37 4.98
C LYS A 90 8.34 8.41 4.98
N TYR A 91 7.73 7.87 3.94
CA TYR A 91 6.29 7.73 3.79
C TYR A 91 5.93 6.24 3.71
N ILE A 92 4.74 5.90 4.21
CA ILE A 92 4.12 4.60 4.02
C ILE A 92 2.92 4.77 3.10
N ALA A 93 2.84 3.95 2.05
CA ALA A 93 1.69 3.82 1.18
C ALA A 93 1.02 2.46 1.44
N LEU A 94 -0.29 2.41 1.58
CA LEU A 94 -1.02 1.17 1.80
C LEU A 94 -1.56 0.62 0.47
N CYS A 95 -1.41 -0.69 0.27
CA CYS A 95 -2.02 -1.45 -0.82
C CYS A 95 -2.17 -2.90 -0.36
N GLU A 96 -3.37 -3.36 -0.08
CA GLU A 96 -3.64 -4.73 0.34
C GLU A 96 -3.52 -5.71 -0.85
N GLY A 97 -3.35 -7.01 -0.58
CA GLY A 97 -3.06 -8.00 -1.62
C GLY A 97 -4.22 -8.32 -2.56
N ASP A 98 -5.42 -7.83 -2.27
CA ASP A 98 -6.64 -7.91 -3.08
C ASP A 98 -7.03 -6.57 -3.75
N ASP A 99 -6.22 -5.53 -3.53
CA ASP A 99 -6.35 -4.21 -4.14
C ASP A 99 -5.25 -3.95 -5.18
N TYR A 100 -5.49 -3.08 -6.16
CA TYR A 100 -4.46 -2.71 -7.12
C TYR A 100 -4.54 -1.25 -7.57
N TRP A 101 -3.38 -0.68 -7.88
CA TRP A 101 -3.26 0.67 -8.42
C TRP A 101 -3.28 0.66 -9.94
N THR A 102 -3.94 1.66 -10.53
CA THR A 102 -4.05 1.82 -11.99
C THR A 102 -3.30 3.04 -12.52
N ASP A 103 -2.99 4.03 -11.66
CA ASP A 103 -2.25 5.23 -12.06
C ASP A 103 -0.74 5.04 -11.81
N PRO A 104 0.11 4.98 -12.85
CA PRO A 104 1.55 4.81 -12.69
C PRO A 104 2.25 6.00 -12.03
N LEU A 105 1.57 7.12 -11.84
CA LEU A 105 2.10 8.32 -11.19
C LEU A 105 1.52 8.55 -9.78
N LYS A 106 0.77 7.58 -9.23
CA LYS A 106 0.13 7.73 -7.93
C LYS A 106 1.13 8.12 -6.84
N LEU A 107 2.19 7.34 -6.66
CA LEU A 107 3.20 7.63 -5.63
C LEU A 107 3.88 8.98 -5.85
N GLN A 108 4.26 9.29 -7.08
CA GLN A 108 4.90 10.58 -7.41
C GLN A 108 4.01 11.76 -7.03
N LYS A 109 2.72 11.73 -7.43
CA LYS A 109 1.76 12.80 -7.15
C LYS A 109 1.55 13.01 -5.65
N GLN A 110 1.39 11.92 -4.90
CA GLN A 110 1.11 11.98 -3.46
C GLN A 110 2.33 12.45 -2.66
N VAL A 111 3.52 11.96 -2.99
CA VAL A 111 4.76 12.41 -2.35
C VAL A 111 5.04 13.88 -2.68
N ASP A 112 4.89 14.28 -3.93
CA ASP A 112 5.05 15.70 -4.32
C ASP A 112 4.12 16.62 -3.53
N PHE A 113 2.89 16.18 -3.30
CA PHE A 113 1.93 16.93 -2.49
C PHE A 113 2.42 17.07 -1.04
N LEU A 114 2.82 15.96 -0.40
CA LEU A 114 3.30 15.96 0.99
C LEU A 114 4.61 16.72 1.15
N GLU A 115 5.51 16.63 0.15
CA GLU A 115 6.78 17.38 0.18
C GLU A 115 6.56 18.92 0.09
N ARG A 116 5.57 19.36 -0.67
CA ARG A 116 5.21 20.79 -0.79
C ARG A 116 4.33 21.28 0.36
N ASN A 117 3.66 20.41 1.08
CA ASN A 117 2.66 20.74 2.08
C ASN A 117 2.94 20.06 3.44
N LYS A 118 4.04 20.44 4.09
CA LYS A 118 4.55 19.81 5.32
C LYS A 118 3.62 19.82 6.53
N LYS A 119 2.54 20.58 6.49
CA LYS A 119 1.51 20.62 7.54
C LYS A 119 0.58 19.39 7.51
N PHE A 120 0.59 18.60 6.44
CA PHE A 120 -0.22 17.38 6.32
C PHE A 120 0.62 16.16 6.66
N SER A 121 0.03 15.26 7.44
CA SER A 121 0.65 13.96 7.79
C SER A 121 0.30 12.84 6.82
N GLY A 122 -0.69 13.03 5.95
CA GLY A 122 -1.11 12.05 4.97
C GLY A 122 -1.96 12.65 3.86
N VAL A 123 -2.11 11.90 2.78
CA VAL A 123 -2.95 12.22 1.62
C VAL A 123 -3.60 10.95 1.10
N PHE A 124 -4.85 11.04 0.67
CA PHE A 124 -5.60 9.95 0.07
C PHE A 124 -6.48 10.45 -1.08
N HIS A 125 -7.08 9.56 -1.84
CA HIS A 125 -7.95 9.85 -2.97
C HIS A 125 -9.15 8.88 -3.02
N ASN A 126 -10.11 9.15 -3.89
CA ASN A 126 -11.21 8.23 -4.16
C ASN A 126 -10.72 6.97 -4.88
N VAL A 127 -11.44 5.87 -4.70
CA VAL A 127 -11.16 4.59 -5.33
C VAL A 127 -12.39 4.08 -6.08
N LEU A 128 -12.17 3.18 -7.02
CA LEU A 128 -13.22 2.41 -7.67
C LEU A 128 -13.40 1.10 -6.89
N ILE A 129 -14.64 0.70 -6.72
CA ILE A 129 -15.01 -0.57 -6.10
C ILE A 129 -15.57 -1.46 -7.20
N ILE A 130 -14.90 -2.58 -7.45
CA ILE A 130 -15.30 -3.57 -8.45
C ILE A 130 -15.98 -4.71 -7.71
N ASN A 131 -17.22 -5.02 -8.12
CA ASN A 131 -17.92 -6.18 -7.60
C ASN A 131 -17.81 -7.32 -8.63
N GLU A 132 -17.10 -8.39 -8.28
CA GLU A 132 -16.86 -9.53 -9.18
C GLU A 132 -18.15 -10.24 -9.63
N ASN A 133 -19.18 -10.23 -8.79
CA ASN A 133 -20.48 -10.81 -9.13
C ASN A 133 -21.32 -9.90 -10.04
N LEU A 134 -20.93 -8.63 -10.20
CA LEU A 134 -21.60 -7.62 -11.00
C LEU A 134 -20.55 -6.75 -11.71
N PRO A 135 -19.74 -7.32 -12.63
CA PRO A 135 -18.57 -6.64 -13.21
C PRO A 135 -18.92 -5.37 -13.98
N ASP A 136 -20.16 -5.25 -14.47
CA ASP A 136 -20.66 -4.05 -15.16
C ASP A 136 -21.04 -2.92 -14.19
N LYS A 137 -21.08 -3.19 -12.89
CA LYS A 137 -21.40 -2.22 -11.86
C LYS A 137 -20.15 -1.80 -11.12
N ILE A 138 -19.56 -0.68 -11.54
CA ILE A 138 -18.44 -0.06 -10.86
C ILE A 138 -18.98 1.04 -9.95
N ASP A 139 -18.79 0.87 -8.64
CA ASP A 139 -19.06 1.90 -7.66
C ASP A 139 -17.77 2.70 -7.38
N SER A 140 -17.90 3.93 -6.93
CA SER A 140 -16.76 4.75 -6.53
C SER A 140 -16.97 5.31 -5.13
N THR A 141 -15.91 5.41 -4.36
CA THR A 141 -15.97 6.19 -3.12
C THR A 141 -16.09 7.67 -3.48
N THR A 142 -17.06 8.36 -2.89
CA THR A 142 -17.25 9.79 -3.08
C THR A 142 -16.86 10.54 -1.81
N VAL A 143 -15.57 10.50 -1.48
CA VAL A 143 -15.08 11.35 -0.40
C VAL A 143 -14.94 12.76 -0.94
N ARG A 144 -15.57 13.73 -0.27
CA ARG A 144 -15.46 15.14 -0.66
C ARG A 144 -14.01 15.59 -0.51
N ALA A 145 -13.47 16.26 -1.52
CA ALA A 145 -12.15 16.86 -1.43
C ALA A 145 -12.12 17.89 -0.28
N GLY A 146 -11.13 17.76 0.61
CA GLY A 146 -11.05 18.61 1.80
C GLY A 146 -9.86 18.26 2.69
N ILE A 147 -9.76 18.98 3.80
CA ILE A 147 -8.82 18.74 4.87
C ILE A 147 -9.57 18.10 6.00
N TYR A 148 -9.08 16.94 6.45
CA TYR A 148 -9.68 16.15 7.51
C TYR A 148 -8.71 16.07 8.69
N ASN A 149 -9.22 16.29 9.90
CA ASN A 149 -8.47 16.06 11.11
C ASN A 149 -8.62 14.58 11.56
N GLN A 150 -7.79 14.16 12.52
CA GLN A 150 -7.77 12.79 13.01
C GLN A 150 -9.14 12.30 13.50
N LYS A 151 -9.90 13.16 14.18
CA LYS A 151 -11.24 12.82 14.71
C LYS A 151 -12.23 12.56 13.59
N GLU A 152 -12.21 13.39 12.54
CA GLU A 152 -13.09 13.24 11.37
C GLU A 152 -12.78 11.95 10.61
N ILE A 153 -11.50 11.62 10.44
CA ILE A 153 -11.06 10.36 9.81
C ILE A 153 -11.57 9.17 10.62
N TYR A 154 -11.36 9.18 11.93
CA TYR A 154 -11.74 8.08 12.81
C TYR A 154 -13.26 7.85 12.87
N LEU A 155 -14.04 8.93 12.99
CA LEU A 155 -15.50 8.82 13.14
C LEU A 155 -16.24 8.47 11.85
N ASN A 156 -15.72 8.87 10.69
CA ASN A 156 -16.45 8.78 9.43
C ASN A 156 -15.88 7.71 8.48
N ASN A 157 -14.78 7.02 8.86
CA ASN A 157 -14.09 6.03 8.02
C ASN A 157 -13.92 6.47 6.55
N VAL A 158 -13.45 7.71 6.37
CA VAL A 158 -13.44 8.37 5.06
C VAL A 158 -12.25 7.98 4.18
N VAL A 159 -11.28 7.25 4.71
CA VAL A 159 -10.02 6.93 4.01
C VAL A 159 -10.08 5.53 3.40
N PRO A 160 -10.16 5.40 2.07
CA PRO A 160 -9.96 4.11 1.42
C PRO A 160 -8.50 3.66 1.62
N THR A 161 -8.28 2.48 2.20
CA THR A 161 -6.96 1.98 2.60
C THR A 161 -5.94 2.05 1.47
N LEU A 162 -6.26 1.49 0.29
CA LEU A 162 -5.34 1.45 -0.87
C LEU A 162 -4.96 2.83 -1.44
N SER A 163 -5.65 3.89 -1.03
CA SER A 163 -5.40 5.25 -1.51
C SER A 163 -4.44 6.05 -0.64
N LEU A 164 -4.20 5.60 0.60
CA LEU A 164 -3.49 6.36 1.63
C LEU A 164 -1.98 6.33 1.46
N VAL A 165 -1.37 7.52 1.55
CA VAL A 165 0.07 7.72 1.78
C VAL A 165 0.23 8.66 2.97
N PHE A 166 1.07 8.28 3.95
CA PHE A 166 1.26 9.04 5.18
C PHE A 166 2.71 9.03 5.67
N CYS A 167 3.06 9.97 6.55
CA CYS A 167 4.38 10.05 7.17
C CYS A 167 4.62 8.86 8.09
N ASN A 168 5.74 8.14 7.89
CA ASN A 168 6.09 6.93 8.66
C ASN A 168 6.30 7.23 10.16
N LYS A 169 6.79 8.42 10.48
CA LYS A 169 6.95 8.86 11.88
C LYS A 169 6.27 10.20 12.04
N VAL A 170 5.09 10.20 12.59
CA VAL A 170 4.47 11.42 13.09
C VAL A 170 5.13 11.69 14.44
N SER A 171 6.05 12.65 14.48
CA SER A 171 6.50 13.21 15.77
C SER A 171 5.29 13.93 16.36
N ILE A 172 4.68 13.33 17.38
CA ILE A 172 3.66 13.95 18.23
C ILE A 172 4.34 14.95 19.15
#